data_b1ccf28c2a6304fc88eaa7018d549ad1
#
_entry.id   b1ccf28c2a6304fc88eaa7018d549ad1
#
_cell.length_a   1.000
_cell.length_b   1.000
_cell.length_c   1.000
_cell.angle_alpha   90.00
_cell.angle_beta   90.00
_cell.angle_gamma   90.00
#
_symmetry.space_group_name_H-M   'P 1'
#
loop_
_entity.id
_entity.type
_entity.pdbx_description
1 polymer ?
#
loop_
_entity_poly.entity_id
_entity_poly.type
_entity_poly.pdbx_seq_one_letter_code
_entity_poly.pdbx_strand_id
1 'polypeptide(L)'
;MEITNKYMRVAYTLLSHRDGECEEVEKTTREQPFGFLTGVGYTLDAFEENLKELKKGDKFDFTITSADAYGEYDPDHVQDFDREVFTIDGKFDSAHIYNGNVVEMMRADGSPILGTVKEVTPLKVTMDFNHPLAGCDLQFVGTVVEARPAKESELKKFYDSLKAS
;
A
#
# COMPACT_ATOMS: atom_id res chain seq x y z
N MET A 1 -15.62 26.07 -12.77
CA MET A 1 -14.20 25.71 -12.58
C MET A 1 -13.93 24.36 -13.21
N GLU A 2 -13.10 24.33 -14.21
CA GLU A 2 -12.76 23.07 -14.85
C GLU A 2 -11.78 22.30 -13.98
N ILE A 3 -12.13 21.05 -13.74
CA ILE A 3 -11.20 20.13 -13.07
C ILE A 3 -10.30 19.56 -14.16
N THR A 4 -9.03 19.95 -14.13
CA THR A 4 -8.06 19.47 -15.10
C THR A 4 -7.27 18.32 -14.49
N ASN A 5 -7.37 17.15 -15.08
CA ASN A 5 -6.52 16.01 -14.69
C ASN A 5 -5.08 16.30 -15.13
N LYS A 6 -4.14 15.93 -14.29
CA LYS A 6 -2.72 16.04 -14.60
C LYS A 6 -2.08 14.67 -14.63
N TYR A 7 -1.08 14.52 -15.49
CA TYR A 7 -0.17 13.40 -15.43
C TYR A 7 1.11 13.87 -14.75
N MET A 8 1.49 13.17 -13.68
CA MET A 8 2.67 13.51 -12.90
C MET A 8 3.59 12.31 -12.77
N ARG A 9 4.88 12.57 -12.78
CA ARG A 9 5.92 11.58 -12.49
C ARG A 9 6.79 12.13 -11.38
N VAL A 10 6.98 11.33 -10.35
CA VAL A 10 7.72 11.75 -9.15
C VAL A 10 8.76 10.72 -8.76
N ALA A 11 9.91 11.19 -8.33
CA ALA A 11 10.95 10.35 -7.72
C ALA A 11 10.91 10.61 -6.23
N TYR A 12 10.67 9.57 -5.42
CA TYR A 12 10.51 9.73 -3.99
C TYR A 12 11.09 8.57 -3.19
N THR A 13 11.32 8.83 -1.92
CA THR A 13 11.57 7.81 -0.91
C THR A 13 10.38 7.82 0.03
N LEU A 14 9.78 6.65 0.25
CA LEU A 14 8.69 6.48 1.22
C LEU A 14 9.26 5.91 2.51
N LEU A 15 9.07 6.66 3.58
CA LEU A 15 9.49 6.27 4.93
C LEU A 15 8.25 6.02 5.77
N SER A 16 8.24 4.90 6.51
CA SER A 16 7.18 4.63 7.46
C SER A 16 7.66 4.97 8.87
N HIS A 17 6.78 5.58 9.65
CA HIS A 17 7.06 5.95 11.03
C HIS A 17 6.04 5.28 11.95
N ARG A 18 6.55 4.46 12.88
CA ARG A 18 5.74 3.78 13.88
C ARG A 18 6.52 3.70 15.19
N ASP A 19 5.89 4.14 16.28
CA ASP A 19 6.46 4.05 17.63
C ASP A 19 7.88 4.63 17.74
N GLY A 20 8.13 5.72 17.02
CA GLY A 20 9.44 6.38 17.02
C GLY A 20 10.46 5.74 16.09
N GLU A 21 10.12 4.65 15.42
CA GLU A 21 10.99 4.00 14.45
C GLU A 21 10.64 4.42 13.03
N CYS A 22 11.68 4.55 12.20
CA CYS A 22 11.54 4.96 10.80
C CYS A 22 12.18 3.90 9.89
N GLU A 23 11.44 3.45 8.88
CA GLU A 23 11.93 2.49 7.91
C GLU A 23 11.70 2.97 6.48
N GLU A 24 12.68 2.72 5.60
CA GLU A 24 12.49 2.94 4.18
C GLU A 24 11.64 1.80 3.61
N VAL A 25 10.47 2.16 3.05
CA VAL A 25 9.52 1.19 2.51
C VAL A 25 9.69 1.01 1.01
N GLU A 26 9.88 2.13 0.30
CA GLU A 26 9.92 2.14 -1.14
C GLU A 26 10.74 3.33 -1.62
N LYS A 27 11.41 3.17 -2.75
CA LYS A 27 12.15 4.25 -3.37
C LYS A 27 12.00 4.18 -4.88
N THR A 28 11.66 5.32 -5.49
CA THR A 28 11.66 5.45 -6.93
C THR A 28 12.79 6.42 -7.33
N THR A 29 13.19 6.39 -8.59
CA THR A 29 14.30 7.20 -9.08
C THR A 29 13.85 8.07 -10.25
N ARG A 30 14.70 9.01 -10.65
CA ARG A 30 14.40 9.84 -11.82
C ARG A 30 14.36 9.04 -13.11
N GLU A 31 15.10 7.94 -13.18
CA GLU A 31 15.11 7.01 -14.31
C GLU A 31 13.88 6.11 -14.32
N GLN A 32 13.36 5.77 -13.14
CA GLN A 32 12.17 4.96 -12.98
C GLN A 32 11.21 5.63 -12.00
N PRO A 33 10.63 6.77 -12.38
CA PRO A 33 9.74 7.50 -11.49
C PRO A 33 8.36 6.85 -11.41
N PHE A 34 7.66 7.16 -10.33
CA PHE A 34 6.25 6.77 -10.18
C PHE A 34 5.37 7.74 -10.98
N GLY A 35 4.59 7.20 -11.92
CA GLY A 35 3.65 7.97 -12.72
C GLY A 35 2.21 7.78 -12.26
N PHE A 36 1.45 8.87 -12.18
CA PHE A 36 0.05 8.79 -11.78
C PHE A 36 -0.78 9.91 -12.40
N LEU A 37 -2.10 9.69 -12.41
CA LEU A 37 -3.08 10.69 -12.86
C LEU A 37 -3.76 11.30 -11.65
N THR A 38 -3.97 12.62 -11.66
CA THR A 38 -4.72 13.29 -10.61
C THR A 38 -6.22 13.28 -10.93
N GLY A 39 -7.04 13.38 -9.89
CA GLY A 39 -8.49 13.50 -10.02
C GLY A 39 -9.25 12.23 -10.34
N VAL A 40 -8.59 11.07 -10.30
CA VAL A 40 -9.20 9.79 -10.67
C VAL A 40 -9.14 8.73 -9.56
N GLY A 41 -8.68 9.12 -8.37
CA GLY A 41 -8.59 8.18 -7.24
C GLY A 41 -7.49 7.14 -7.39
N TYR A 42 -6.47 7.42 -8.17
CA TYR A 42 -5.37 6.48 -8.43
C TYR A 42 -4.46 6.27 -7.21
N THR A 43 -4.28 7.33 -6.42
CA THR A 43 -3.42 7.32 -5.23
C THR A 43 -4.23 7.71 -4.00
N LEU A 44 -3.60 7.65 -2.82
CA LEU A 44 -4.20 8.17 -1.60
C LEU A 44 -4.54 9.64 -1.79
N ASP A 45 -5.71 10.07 -1.29
CA ASP A 45 -6.16 11.45 -1.45
C ASP A 45 -5.15 12.45 -0.88
N ALA A 46 -4.59 12.16 0.29
CA ALA A 46 -3.60 13.04 0.91
C ALA A 46 -2.30 13.13 0.11
N PHE A 47 -1.91 12.03 -0.56
CA PHE A 47 -0.74 12.04 -1.45
C PHE A 47 -0.98 12.98 -2.62
N GLU A 48 -2.11 12.85 -3.28
CA GLU A 48 -2.47 13.69 -4.42
C GLU A 48 -2.62 15.15 -4.03
N GLU A 49 -3.26 15.44 -2.89
CA GLU A 49 -3.45 16.80 -2.39
C GLU A 49 -2.13 17.54 -2.19
N ASN A 50 -1.10 16.84 -1.75
CA ASN A 50 0.21 17.44 -1.53
C ASN A 50 1.00 17.64 -2.81
N LEU A 51 0.65 16.97 -3.89
CA LEU A 51 1.45 16.99 -5.13
C LEU A 51 0.78 17.69 -6.29
N LYS A 52 -0.54 17.75 -6.33
CA LYS A 52 -1.28 18.23 -7.52
C LYS A 52 -0.95 19.64 -7.98
N GLU A 53 -0.50 20.50 -7.09
CA GLU A 53 -0.17 21.89 -7.41
C GLU A 53 1.32 22.12 -7.66
N LEU A 54 2.14 21.08 -7.48
CA LEU A 54 3.57 21.18 -7.71
C LEU A 54 3.91 21.10 -9.20
N LYS A 55 5.05 21.66 -9.55
CA LYS A 55 5.55 21.75 -10.92
C LYS A 55 6.82 20.94 -11.07
N LYS A 56 7.18 20.64 -12.31
CA LYS A 56 8.45 19.97 -12.63
C LYS A 56 9.61 20.66 -11.93
N GLY A 57 10.40 19.90 -11.21
CA GLY A 57 11.57 20.39 -10.48
C GLY A 57 11.31 20.76 -9.04
N ASP A 58 10.04 20.85 -8.63
CA ASP A 58 9.70 21.15 -7.24
C ASP A 58 10.07 19.96 -6.34
N LYS A 59 10.57 20.28 -5.17
CA LYS A 59 10.88 19.29 -4.16
C LYS A 59 9.73 19.21 -3.16
N PHE A 60 9.55 18.03 -2.59
CA PHE A 60 8.51 17.84 -1.58
C PHE A 60 9.02 16.99 -0.42
N ASP A 61 8.44 17.25 0.74
CA ASP A 61 8.65 16.48 1.96
C ASP A 61 7.36 16.66 2.77
N PHE A 62 6.53 15.64 2.78
CA PHE A 62 5.28 15.70 3.53
C PHE A 62 5.00 14.36 4.20
N THR A 63 4.24 14.43 5.29
CA THR A 63 3.85 13.24 6.05
C THR A 63 2.33 13.09 6.04
N ILE A 64 1.88 11.89 5.71
CA ILE A 64 0.46 11.53 5.78
C ILE A 64 0.27 10.71 7.04
N THR A 65 -0.63 11.16 7.93
CA THR A 65 -0.91 10.41 9.16
C THR A 65 -1.60 9.09 8.85
N SER A 66 -1.50 8.12 9.74
CA SER A 66 -2.09 6.80 9.55
C SER A 66 -3.58 6.87 9.23
N ALA A 67 -4.32 7.77 9.84
CA ALA A 67 -5.75 7.93 9.58
C ALA A 67 -6.06 8.29 8.12
N ASP A 68 -5.18 9.05 7.47
CA ASP A 68 -5.32 9.45 6.06
C ASP A 68 -4.56 8.53 5.12
N ALA A 69 -3.86 7.54 5.62
CA ALA A 69 -3.10 6.56 4.84
C ALA A 69 -3.82 5.20 4.87
N TYR A 70 -3.23 4.21 5.53
CA TYR A 70 -3.78 2.86 5.58
C TYR A 70 -4.56 2.56 6.86
N GLY A 71 -4.91 3.61 7.61
CA GLY A 71 -5.70 3.49 8.82
C GLY A 71 -4.89 3.10 10.04
N GLU A 72 -5.57 3.08 11.18
CA GLU A 72 -4.97 2.69 12.44
C GLU A 72 -4.79 1.17 12.49
N TYR A 73 -3.82 0.74 13.28
CA TYR A 73 -3.65 -0.69 13.56
C TYR A 73 -4.82 -1.16 14.45
N ASP A 74 -5.51 -2.21 14.00
CA ASP A 74 -6.65 -2.75 14.71
C ASP A 74 -6.30 -4.13 15.31
N PRO A 75 -6.21 -4.23 16.66
CA PRO A 75 -5.92 -5.51 17.30
C PRO A 75 -6.97 -6.58 17.04
N ASP A 76 -8.21 -6.19 16.70
CA ASP A 76 -9.28 -7.13 16.38
C ASP A 76 -9.06 -7.82 15.04
N HIS A 77 -8.16 -7.31 14.20
CA HIS A 77 -7.76 -7.95 12.95
C HIS A 77 -6.65 -8.99 13.14
N VAL A 78 -6.22 -9.22 14.37
CA VAL A 78 -5.29 -10.30 14.72
C VAL A 78 -6.12 -11.46 15.24
N GLN A 79 -6.02 -12.61 14.58
CA GLN A 79 -6.85 -13.78 14.91
C GLN A 79 -6.01 -15.04 15.07
N ASP A 80 -6.45 -15.90 15.99
CA ASP A 80 -5.84 -17.20 16.20
C ASP A 80 -6.63 -18.26 15.43
N PHE A 81 -5.89 -19.15 14.78
CA PHE A 81 -6.45 -20.30 14.07
C PHE A 81 -5.86 -21.59 14.64
N ASP A 82 -6.65 -22.65 14.65
CA ASP A 82 -6.13 -23.97 14.97
C ASP A 82 -5.07 -24.36 13.94
N ARG A 83 -4.03 -25.01 14.41
CA ARG A 83 -2.93 -25.44 13.54
C ARG A 83 -3.40 -26.35 12.41
N GLU A 84 -4.50 -27.08 12.62
CA GLU A 84 -5.09 -27.96 11.60
C GLU A 84 -5.53 -27.22 10.33
N VAL A 85 -5.90 -25.95 10.44
CA VAL A 85 -6.29 -25.13 9.28
C VAL A 85 -5.18 -25.08 8.23
N PHE A 86 -3.93 -25.20 8.68
CA PHE A 86 -2.74 -25.14 7.83
C PHE A 86 -2.05 -26.50 7.69
N THR A 87 -2.80 -27.56 7.94
CA THR A 87 -2.27 -28.93 7.84
C THR A 87 -2.85 -29.61 6.60
N ILE A 88 -1.97 -30.17 5.78
CA ILE A 88 -2.33 -30.87 4.54
C ILE A 88 -1.82 -32.31 4.65
N ASP A 89 -2.72 -33.27 4.47
CA ASP A 89 -2.40 -34.71 4.53
C ASP A 89 -1.67 -35.11 5.82
N GLY A 90 -2.10 -34.53 6.96
CA GLY A 90 -1.54 -34.82 8.27
C GLY A 90 -0.23 -34.09 8.56
N LYS A 91 0.24 -33.26 7.63
CA LYS A 91 1.49 -32.52 7.81
C LYS A 91 1.22 -31.03 7.83
N PHE A 92 1.78 -30.35 8.85
CA PHE A 92 1.73 -28.89 8.93
C PHE A 92 2.57 -28.27 7.82
N ASP A 93 2.00 -27.24 7.16
CA ASP A 93 2.64 -26.56 6.04
C ASP A 93 3.69 -25.55 6.51
N SER A 94 4.80 -26.06 7.06
CA SER A 94 5.88 -25.22 7.58
C SER A 94 6.65 -24.49 6.48
N ALA A 95 6.49 -24.90 5.22
CA ALA A 95 7.15 -24.22 4.10
C ALA A 95 6.54 -22.83 3.84
N HIS A 96 5.25 -22.66 4.14
CA HIS A 96 4.53 -21.41 3.92
C HIS A 96 4.12 -20.70 5.22
N ILE A 97 3.94 -21.46 6.30
CA ILE A 97 3.45 -20.92 7.57
C ILE A 97 4.61 -20.77 8.55
N TYR A 98 5.25 -19.61 8.52
CA TYR A 98 6.32 -19.25 9.44
C TYR A 98 6.25 -17.77 9.76
N ASN A 99 6.78 -17.36 10.90
CA ASN A 99 6.70 -16.00 11.40
C ASN A 99 7.19 -14.99 10.36
N GLY A 100 6.37 -13.98 10.10
CA GLY A 100 6.69 -12.90 9.18
C GLY A 100 6.26 -13.15 7.74
N ASN A 101 5.88 -14.38 7.38
CA ASN A 101 5.44 -14.65 6.02
C ASN A 101 4.03 -14.12 5.77
N VAL A 102 3.80 -13.62 4.56
CA VAL A 102 2.48 -13.14 4.12
C VAL A 102 1.82 -14.26 3.35
N VAL A 103 0.60 -14.63 3.76
CA VAL A 103 -0.15 -15.76 3.21
C VAL A 103 -1.50 -15.27 2.73
N GLU A 104 -1.91 -15.72 1.56
CA GLU A 104 -3.26 -15.47 1.06
C GLU A 104 -4.22 -16.49 1.66
N MET A 105 -5.28 -16.00 2.29
CA MET A 105 -6.33 -16.82 2.86
C MET A 105 -7.66 -16.44 2.23
N MET A 106 -8.67 -17.26 2.43
CA MET A 106 -9.99 -17.04 1.86
C MET A 106 -10.98 -16.69 2.96
N ARG A 107 -11.74 -15.62 2.76
CA ARG A 107 -12.84 -15.25 3.66
C ARG A 107 -14.01 -16.21 3.47
N ALA A 108 -14.96 -16.16 4.43
CA ALA A 108 -16.15 -17.00 4.36
C ALA A 108 -16.98 -16.76 3.09
N ASP A 109 -16.92 -15.56 2.52
CA ASP A 109 -17.62 -15.21 1.29
C ASP A 109 -16.86 -15.61 0.00
N GLY A 110 -15.69 -16.24 0.14
CA GLY A 110 -14.88 -16.69 -0.98
C GLY A 110 -13.87 -15.68 -1.49
N SER A 111 -13.84 -14.47 -0.94
CA SER A 111 -12.87 -13.45 -1.35
C SER A 111 -11.51 -13.65 -0.70
N PRO A 112 -10.41 -13.31 -1.39
CA PRO A 112 -9.08 -13.44 -0.81
C PRO A 112 -8.77 -12.35 0.21
N ILE A 113 -7.93 -12.68 1.19
CA ILE A 113 -7.39 -11.73 2.15
C ILE A 113 -5.95 -12.12 2.46
N LEU A 114 -5.07 -11.13 2.53
CA LEU A 114 -3.67 -11.34 2.90
C LEU A 114 -3.52 -11.23 4.41
N GLY A 115 -2.84 -12.20 5.01
CA GLY A 115 -2.50 -12.18 6.42
C GLY A 115 -1.03 -12.40 6.62
N THR A 116 -0.48 -11.80 7.66
CA THR A 116 0.92 -12.01 8.06
C THR A 116 0.95 -12.98 9.23
N VAL A 117 1.78 -14.01 9.13
CA VAL A 117 1.97 -14.96 10.24
C VAL A 117 2.74 -14.26 11.35
N LYS A 118 2.09 -14.09 12.49
CA LYS A 118 2.65 -13.37 13.63
C LYS A 118 3.32 -14.31 14.62
N GLU A 119 2.71 -15.48 14.86
CA GLU A 119 3.23 -16.48 15.77
C GLU A 119 2.75 -17.87 15.39
N VAL A 120 3.62 -18.85 15.53
CA VAL A 120 3.30 -20.28 15.33
C VAL A 120 3.59 -21.00 16.63
N THR A 121 2.57 -21.63 17.22
CA THR A 121 2.71 -22.45 18.42
C THR A 121 2.32 -23.90 18.12
N PRO A 122 2.57 -24.86 19.03
CA PRO A 122 2.15 -26.25 18.80
C PRO A 122 0.63 -26.43 18.62
N LEU A 123 -0.19 -25.46 19.07
CA LEU A 123 -1.65 -25.56 19.03
C LEU A 123 -2.29 -24.57 18.07
N LYS A 124 -1.66 -23.43 17.81
CA LYS A 124 -2.27 -22.31 17.11
C LYS A 124 -1.33 -21.61 16.16
N VAL A 125 -1.93 -20.92 15.17
CA VAL A 125 -1.23 -19.96 14.31
C VAL A 125 -1.95 -18.62 14.47
N THR A 126 -1.21 -17.59 14.85
CA THR A 126 -1.75 -16.24 14.98
C THR A 126 -1.48 -15.49 13.68
N MET A 127 -2.55 -14.97 13.06
CA MET A 127 -2.49 -14.24 11.81
C MET A 127 -2.91 -12.80 12.02
N ASP A 128 -2.16 -11.88 11.42
CA ASP A 128 -2.44 -10.44 11.44
C ASP A 128 -2.95 -10.02 10.07
N PHE A 129 -4.21 -9.58 9.99
CA PHE A 129 -4.84 -9.16 8.75
C PHE A 129 -4.83 -7.64 8.56
N ASN A 130 -4.12 -6.91 9.40
CA ASN A 130 -3.91 -5.48 9.17
C ASN A 130 -3.06 -5.26 7.92
N HIS A 131 -3.28 -4.14 7.24
CA HIS A 131 -2.37 -3.73 6.18
C HIS A 131 -0.96 -3.60 6.79
N PRO A 132 0.11 -3.98 6.05
CA PRO A 132 1.48 -3.88 6.58
C PRO A 132 1.86 -2.48 7.07
N LEU A 133 1.25 -1.44 6.51
CA LEU A 133 1.50 -0.05 6.89
C LEU A 133 0.41 0.54 7.79
N ALA A 134 -0.53 -0.28 8.28
CA ALA A 134 -1.53 0.19 9.23
C ALA A 134 -0.87 0.69 10.51
N GLY A 135 -1.32 1.82 11.01
CA GLY A 135 -0.74 2.45 12.18
C GLY A 135 0.55 3.21 11.92
N CYS A 136 1.00 3.26 10.67
CA CYS A 136 2.21 3.98 10.28
C CYS A 136 1.86 5.33 9.68
N ASP A 137 2.60 6.37 10.08
CA ASP A 137 2.60 7.63 9.35
C ASP A 137 3.55 7.47 8.18
N LEU A 138 3.17 7.99 7.02
CA LEU A 138 3.94 7.84 5.79
C LEU A 138 4.55 9.16 5.38
N GLN A 139 5.87 9.19 5.27
CA GLN A 139 6.60 10.38 4.82
C GLN A 139 7.11 10.16 3.41
N PHE A 140 6.78 11.10 2.53
CA PHE A 140 7.24 11.08 1.13
C PHE A 140 8.21 12.22 0.91
N VAL A 141 9.44 11.91 0.56
CA VAL A 141 10.49 12.90 0.31
C VAL A 141 10.98 12.71 -1.13
N GLY A 142 10.91 13.76 -1.94
CA GLY A 142 11.34 13.59 -3.31
C GLY A 142 11.25 14.84 -4.17
N THR A 143 11.17 14.61 -5.48
CA THR A 143 11.15 15.66 -6.50
C THR A 143 10.16 15.34 -7.59
N VAL A 144 9.47 16.34 -8.09
CA VAL A 144 8.58 16.20 -9.25
C VAL A 144 9.44 16.14 -10.51
N VAL A 145 9.40 15.01 -11.22
CA VAL A 145 10.15 14.80 -12.45
C VAL A 145 9.41 15.37 -13.66
N GLU A 146 8.08 15.21 -13.66
CA GLU A 146 7.22 15.73 -14.72
C GLU A 146 5.85 16.08 -14.15
N ALA A 147 5.28 17.19 -14.64
CA ALA A 147 3.92 17.59 -14.32
C ALA A 147 3.34 18.29 -15.54
N ARG A 148 2.26 17.76 -16.08
CA ARG A 148 1.61 18.31 -17.26
C ARG A 148 0.14 17.94 -17.29
N PRO A 149 -0.69 18.61 -18.09
CA PRO A 149 -2.07 18.16 -18.27
C PRO A 149 -2.10 16.73 -18.82
N ALA A 150 -3.04 15.93 -18.33
CA ALA A 150 -3.21 14.56 -18.80
C ALA A 150 -3.76 14.58 -20.23
N LYS A 151 -3.30 13.63 -21.04
CA LYS A 151 -3.82 13.43 -22.39
C LYS A 151 -5.07 12.55 -22.31
N GLU A 152 -5.98 12.77 -23.26
CA GLU A 152 -7.20 11.98 -23.37
C GLU A 152 -6.89 10.48 -23.48
N SER A 153 -5.84 10.12 -24.20
CA SER A 153 -5.40 8.73 -24.34
C SER A 153 -4.93 8.12 -23.02
N GLU A 154 -4.35 8.92 -22.13
CA GLU A 154 -3.89 8.47 -20.82
C GLU A 154 -5.07 8.19 -19.89
N LEU A 155 -6.08 9.05 -19.92
CA LEU A 155 -7.32 8.85 -19.17
C LEU A 155 -8.06 7.61 -19.68
N LYS A 156 -8.12 7.42 -20.97
CA LYS A 156 -8.75 6.25 -21.56
C LYS A 156 -8.06 4.97 -21.14
N LYS A 157 -6.74 4.93 -21.17
CA LYS A 157 -5.96 3.76 -20.72
C LYS A 157 -6.26 3.41 -19.26
N PHE A 158 -6.36 4.43 -18.42
CA PHE A 158 -6.68 4.22 -17.01
C PHE A 158 -8.06 3.61 -16.83
N TYR A 159 -9.07 4.17 -17.49
CA TYR A 159 -10.43 3.64 -17.39
C TYR A 159 -10.55 2.24 -17.99
N ASP A 160 -9.86 1.96 -19.09
CA ASP A 160 -9.86 0.63 -19.70
C ASP A 160 -9.21 -0.40 -18.76
N SER A 161 -8.18 -0.02 -18.01
CA SER A 161 -7.54 -0.91 -17.04
C SER A 161 -8.49 -1.28 -15.89
N LEU A 162 -9.39 -0.38 -15.50
CA LEU A 162 -10.39 -0.67 -14.48
C LEU A 162 -11.43 -1.68 -14.97
N LYS A 163 -11.75 -1.66 -16.25
CA LYS A 163 -12.72 -2.59 -16.85
C LYS A 163 -12.14 -3.99 -17.04
N ALA A 164 -10.84 -4.09 -17.18
CA ALA A 164 -10.15 -5.36 -17.44
C ALA A 164 -9.90 -6.19 -16.17
N SER A 165 -10.14 -5.61 -15.01
CA SER A 165 -9.91 -6.29 -13.71
C SER A 165 -11.15 -6.97 -13.17
#